data_c0fce7c7eba6a7c9891f91f5791b725a
#
_entry.id   c0fce7c7eba6a7c9891f91f5791b725a
#
_cell.length_a   1.000
_cell.length_b   1.000
_cell.length_c   1.000
_cell.angle_alpha   90.00
_cell.angle_beta   90.00
_cell.angle_gamma   90.00
#
_symmetry.space_group_name_H-M   'P 1'
#
loop_
_entity.id
_entity.type
_entity.pdbx_description
1 polymer ?
#
loop_
_entity_poly.entity_id
_entity_poly.type
_entity_poly.pdbx_seq_one_letter_code
_entity_poly.pdbx_strand_id
1 'polypeptide(L)'
;MVISQTGFQAHEAGTNWVRLRTLILLRWTAIAGQVAATLVASQVYGVKLPLGLCALAIGSSIIANLALVMLFPENRRLNEGEAFLTLLFDLTQLSCLILATGGLTNPFAILVLAPVTISASVLRLRSTVVLAAVAILFVTAALFWYLPLRFADGSVLVVPRLFLFGFWLAIVIGVLFLGLYSRRVATEMRSMSEALLATQMALAREQKLTDLAGVVAAAAHELGTPLATIKLVSAELIDELDKMPDLQADARLIREQADRCRDILRDMGRAGKDDLHLRQAPLGAVLREAAEPHLARGKDVRFEIAAGPDGSDQPTIYRRPEIIHGLRNLVQNAVDFARSTVWSSGEWTAQRIIVRITDNG
;
A
#
# COMPACT_ATOMS: atom_id res chain seq x y z
N MET A 1 28.25 11.33 5.38
CA MET A 1 27.49 10.08 5.39
C MET A 1 26.51 10.14 4.21
N VAL A 2 26.89 9.51 3.09
CA VAL A 2 26.12 9.54 1.84
C VAL A 2 25.06 8.45 1.95
N ILE A 3 23.78 8.83 2.09
CA ILE A 3 22.66 7.89 2.06
C ILE A 3 22.38 7.58 0.59
N SER A 4 22.71 6.36 0.21
CA SER A 4 22.51 5.79 -1.11
C SER A 4 21.02 5.79 -1.50
N GLN A 5 20.70 6.43 -2.62
CA GLN A 5 19.36 6.48 -3.24
C GLN A 5 18.91 5.16 -3.89
N THR A 6 19.53 4.03 -3.57
CA THR A 6 19.21 2.71 -4.19
C THR A 6 17.95 2.04 -3.63
N GLY A 7 17.29 2.61 -2.62
CA GLY A 7 16.08 2.03 -2.01
C GLY A 7 14.76 2.31 -2.75
N PHE A 8 14.68 3.30 -3.65
CA PHE A 8 13.41 3.74 -4.26
C PHE A 8 13.05 3.01 -5.56
N GLN A 9 14.00 2.37 -6.24
CA GLN A 9 13.72 1.63 -7.48
C GLN A 9 13.21 0.19 -7.29
N ALA A 10 13.28 -0.37 -6.09
CA ALA A 10 12.80 -1.73 -5.81
C ALA A 10 11.27 -1.81 -5.60
N HIS A 11 10.55 -0.70 -5.54
CA HIS A 11 9.10 -0.69 -5.28
C HIS A 11 8.23 -0.65 -6.54
N GLU A 12 8.80 -0.46 -7.73
CA GLU A 12 8.07 -0.56 -9.01
C GLU A 12 7.92 -1.99 -9.55
N ALA A 13 8.54 -2.96 -8.95
CA ALA A 13 8.28 -4.38 -9.19
C ALA A 13 6.99 -4.87 -8.48
N GLY A 14 5.97 -4.00 -8.39
CA GLY A 14 4.60 -4.34 -8.00
C GLY A 14 4.08 -5.43 -8.92
N THR A 15 4.19 -6.62 -8.47
CA THR A 15 3.97 -7.92 -9.05
C THR A 15 2.56 -8.03 -9.63
N ASN A 16 2.44 -7.75 -10.93
CA ASN A 16 1.28 -8.15 -11.74
C ASN A 16 1.29 -9.68 -11.91
N TRP A 17 1.01 -10.39 -10.84
CA TRP A 17 1.00 -11.84 -10.84
C TRP A 17 -0.39 -12.33 -11.19
N VAL A 18 -0.51 -12.99 -12.34
CA VAL A 18 -1.76 -13.67 -12.73
C VAL A 18 -1.75 -15.07 -12.15
N ARG A 19 -2.86 -15.46 -11.54
CA ARG A 19 -3.02 -16.85 -11.12
C ARG A 19 -3.22 -17.71 -12.36
N LEU A 20 -2.30 -18.65 -12.58
CA LEU A 20 -2.35 -19.60 -13.70
C LEU A 20 -3.71 -20.29 -13.77
N ARG A 21 -4.29 -20.67 -12.63
CA ARG A 21 -5.61 -21.29 -12.54
C ARG A 21 -6.73 -20.49 -13.21
N THR A 22 -6.70 -19.15 -13.11
CA THR A 22 -7.73 -18.31 -13.75
C THR A 22 -7.64 -18.40 -15.28
N LEU A 23 -6.43 -18.36 -15.86
CA LEU A 23 -6.25 -18.48 -17.30
C LEU A 23 -6.61 -19.90 -17.80
N ILE A 24 -6.28 -20.94 -17.05
CA ILE A 24 -6.67 -22.33 -17.36
C ILE A 24 -8.20 -22.45 -17.41
N LEU A 25 -8.93 -21.93 -16.43
CA LEU A 25 -10.39 -21.99 -16.40
C LEU A 25 -11.02 -21.21 -17.55
N LEU A 26 -10.54 -20.01 -17.83
CA LEU A 26 -11.02 -19.19 -18.96
C LEU A 26 -10.76 -19.89 -20.30
N ARG A 27 -9.63 -20.56 -20.45
CA ARG A 27 -9.32 -21.33 -21.67
C ARG A 27 -10.22 -22.54 -21.83
N TRP A 28 -10.53 -23.28 -20.76
CA TRP A 28 -11.51 -24.37 -20.79
C TRP A 28 -12.90 -23.90 -21.22
N THR A 29 -13.36 -22.75 -20.73
CA THR A 29 -14.66 -22.17 -21.16
C THR A 29 -14.63 -21.78 -22.65
N ALA A 30 -13.50 -21.20 -23.12
CA ALA A 30 -13.32 -20.87 -24.53
C ALA A 30 -13.30 -22.13 -25.43
N ILE A 31 -12.57 -23.19 -25.02
CA ILE A 31 -12.54 -24.48 -25.73
C ILE A 31 -13.94 -25.08 -25.83
N ALA A 32 -14.67 -25.13 -24.71
CA ALA A 32 -16.05 -25.65 -24.70
C ALA A 32 -16.96 -24.86 -25.65
N GLY A 33 -16.86 -23.52 -25.66
CA GLY A 33 -17.61 -22.66 -26.57
C GLY A 33 -17.24 -22.90 -28.04
N GLN A 34 -15.94 -23.04 -28.36
CA GLN A 34 -15.45 -23.32 -29.73
C GLN A 34 -15.93 -24.68 -30.24
N VAL A 35 -15.87 -25.72 -29.42
CA VAL A 35 -16.38 -27.06 -29.74
C VAL A 35 -17.90 -27.00 -29.98
N ALA A 36 -18.66 -26.40 -29.07
CA ALA A 36 -20.11 -26.27 -29.18
C ALA A 36 -20.51 -25.50 -30.45
N ALA A 37 -19.87 -24.35 -30.73
CA ALA A 37 -20.12 -23.55 -31.92
C ALA A 37 -19.82 -24.33 -33.22
N THR A 38 -18.70 -25.07 -33.28
CA THR A 38 -18.32 -25.89 -34.44
C THR A 38 -19.33 -27.03 -34.66
N LEU A 39 -19.77 -27.71 -33.59
CA LEU A 39 -20.77 -28.79 -33.68
C LEU A 39 -22.12 -28.26 -34.14
N VAL A 40 -22.61 -27.17 -33.56
CA VAL A 40 -23.91 -26.55 -33.91
C VAL A 40 -23.87 -26.07 -35.37
N ALA A 41 -22.79 -25.38 -35.81
CA ALA A 41 -22.63 -24.93 -37.19
C ALA A 41 -22.68 -26.09 -38.16
N SER A 42 -21.99 -27.18 -37.85
CA SER A 42 -21.88 -28.36 -38.75
C SER A 42 -23.17 -29.21 -38.76
N GLN A 43 -23.73 -29.52 -37.57
CA GLN A 43 -24.85 -30.49 -37.45
C GLN A 43 -26.21 -29.84 -37.58
N VAL A 44 -26.40 -28.62 -37.08
CA VAL A 44 -27.71 -27.96 -37.07
C VAL A 44 -27.89 -27.10 -38.34
N TYR A 45 -26.86 -26.32 -38.68
CA TYR A 45 -26.94 -25.39 -39.81
C TYR A 45 -26.36 -25.97 -41.13
N GLY A 46 -25.82 -27.18 -41.12
CA GLY A 46 -25.30 -27.84 -42.31
C GLY A 46 -24.10 -27.12 -42.97
N VAL A 47 -23.36 -26.34 -42.18
CA VAL A 47 -22.18 -25.62 -42.70
C VAL A 47 -21.03 -26.61 -42.89
N LYS A 48 -20.45 -26.65 -44.09
CA LYS A 48 -19.26 -27.45 -44.39
C LYS A 48 -18.01 -26.76 -43.86
N LEU A 49 -17.64 -27.06 -42.62
CA LEU A 49 -16.44 -26.56 -41.98
C LEU A 49 -15.22 -27.44 -42.31
N PRO A 50 -14.01 -26.88 -42.39
CA PRO A 50 -12.78 -27.65 -42.52
C PRO A 50 -12.44 -28.29 -41.16
N LEU A 51 -13.16 -29.37 -40.79
CA LEU A 51 -13.09 -30.01 -39.47
C LEU A 51 -11.64 -30.35 -39.03
N GLY A 52 -10.76 -30.70 -39.99
CA GLY A 52 -9.36 -30.95 -39.70
C GLY A 52 -8.62 -29.73 -39.15
N LEU A 53 -8.84 -28.56 -39.76
CA LEU A 53 -8.24 -27.30 -39.30
C LEU A 53 -8.87 -26.86 -37.94
N CYS A 54 -10.18 -27.02 -37.80
CA CYS A 54 -10.87 -26.73 -36.53
C CYS A 54 -10.35 -27.63 -35.40
N ALA A 55 -10.23 -28.94 -35.66
CA ALA A 55 -9.71 -29.90 -34.68
C ALA A 55 -8.24 -29.62 -34.34
N LEU A 56 -7.43 -29.21 -35.31
CA LEU A 56 -6.04 -28.83 -35.05
C LEU A 56 -5.93 -27.58 -34.18
N ALA A 57 -6.73 -26.53 -34.50
CA ALA A 57 -6.73 -25.29 -33.72
C ALA A 57 -7.27 -25.51 -32.28
N ILE A 58 -8.40 -26.20 -32.11
CA ILE A 58 -8.98 -26.49 -30.80
C ILE A 58 -8.09 -27.47 -30.02
N GLY A 59 -7.58 -28.52 -30.70
CA GLY A 59 -6.69 -29.53 -30.13
C GLY A 59 -5.38 -28.92 -29.58
N SER A 60 -4.79 -27.97 -30.32
CA SER A 60 -3.61 -27.26 -29.82
C SER A 60 -3.88 -26.51 -28.50
N SER A 61 -5.07 -25.90 -28.37
CA SER A 61 -5.48 -25.23 -27.15
C SER A 61 -5.69 -26.21 -25.98
N ILE A 62 -6.30 -27.37 -26.26
CA ILE A 62 -6.47 -28.44 -25.26
C ILE A 62 -5.09 -28.94 -24.79
N ILE A 63 -4.17 -29.26 -25.73
CA ILE A 63 -2.82 -29.76 -25.42
C ILE A 63 -2.05 -28.72 -24.60
N ALA A 64 -2.09 -27.45 -25.01
CA ALA A 64 -1.43 -26.36 -24.28
C ALA A 64 -1.99 -26.23 -22.85
N ASN A 65 -3.32 -26.35 -22.69
CA ASN A 65 -3.95 -26.22 -21.37
C ASN A 65 -3.62 -27.42 -20.45
N LEU A 66 -3.62 -28.65 -21.02
CA LEU A 66 -3.20 -29.86 -20.28
C LEU A 66 -1.72 -29.79 -19.89
N ALA A 67 -0.86 -29.32 -20.80
CA ALA A 67 0.55 -29.13 -20.50
C ALA A 67 0.76 -28.14 -19.35
N LEU A 68 0.02 -27.02 -19.32
CA LEU A 68 0.08 -26.05 -18.21
C LEU A 68 -0.38 -26.68 -16.89
N VAL A 69 -1.44 -27.48 -16.90
CA VAL A 69 -1.94 -28.19 -15.69
C VAL A 69 -0.94 -29.23 -15.20
N MET A 70 -0.26 -29.97 -16.10
CA MET A 70 0.67 -31.03 -15.71
C MET A 70 2.04 -30.49 -15.28
N LEU A 71 2.54 -29.44 -15.93
CA LEU A 71 3.89 -28.93 -15.70
C LEU A 71 3.98 -27.95 -14.54
N PHE A 72 2.87 -27.34 -14.16
CA PHE A 72 2.90 -26.27 -13.17
C PHE A 72 1.91 -26.52 -12.03
N PRO A 73 2.30 -26.22 -10.76
CA PRO A 73 1.39 -26.31 -9.62
C PRO A 73 0.24 -25.29 -9.75
N GLU A 74 -0.95 -25.65 -9.29
CA GLU A 74 -2.17 -24.81 -9.40
C GLU A 74 -2.03 -23.38 -8.86
N ASN A 75 -1.20 -23.18 -7.85
CA ASN A 75 -0.98 -21.90 -7.19
C ASN A 75 0.14 -21.06 -7.84
N ARG A 76 0.71 -21.52 -8.97
CA ARG A 76 1.75 -20.76 -9.65
C ARG A 76 1.21 -19.42 -10.12
N ARG A 77 2.00 -18.40 -9.87
CA ARG A 77 1.79 -17.07 -10.41
C ARG A 77 2.69 -16.90 -11.63
N LEU A 78 2.11 -16.54 -12.76
CA LEU A 78 2.84 -16.29 -13.99
C LEU A 78 3.53 -14.93 -13.91
N ASN A 79 4.75 -14.85 -14.46
CA ASN A 79 5.37 -13.57 -14.72
C ASN A 79 4.71 -12.89 -15.93
N GLU A 80 5.02 -11.61 -16.16
CA GLU A 80 4.41 -10.84 -17.24
C GLU A 80 4.66 -11.45 -18.62
N GLY A 81 5.87 -11.93 -18.89
CA GLY A 81 6.23 -12.54 -20.17
C GLY A 81 5.48 -13.85 -20.40
N GLU A 82 5.36 -14.72 -19.39
CA GLU A 82 4.61 -15.97 -19.48
C GLU A 82 3.12 -15.70 -19.72
N ALA A 83 2.52 -14.73 -19.03
CA ALA A 83 1.13 -14.34 -19.21
C ALA A 83 0.89 -13.73 -20.60
N PHE A 84 1.80 -12.89 -21.09
CA PHE A 84 1.76 -12.33 -22.44
C PHE A 84 1.80 -13.43 -23.52
N LEU A 85 2.74 -14.36 -23.43
CA LEU A 85 2.86 -15.47 -24.38
C LEU A 85 1.63 -16.37 -24.38
N THR A 86 1.06 -16.61 -23.20
CA THR A 86 -0.17 -17.39 -23.05
C THR A 86 -1.35 -16.73 -23.76
N LEU A 87 -1.56 -15.42 -23.55
CA LEU A 87 -2.63 -14.67 -24.20
C LEU A 87 -2.39 -14.44 -25.69
N LEU A 88 -1.14 -14.30 -26.11
CA LEU A 88 -0.76 -14.23 -27.52
C LEU A 88 -1.06 -15.56 -28.25
N PHE A 89 -0.78 -16.70 -27.60
CA PHE A 89 -1.15 -18.01 -28.11
C PHE A 89 -2.67 -18.13 -28.25
N ASP A 90 -3.44 -17.76 -27.23
CA ASP A 90 -4.91 -17.80 -27.25
C ASP A 90 -5.49 -16.93 -28.37
N LEU A 91 -4.96 -15.71 -28.52
CA LEU A 91 -5.36 -14.80 -29.60
C LEU A 91 -5.04 -15.37 -30.98
N THR A 92 -3.84 -15.93 -31.17
CA THR A 92 -3.40 -16.50 -32.46
C THR A 92 -4.23 -17.73 -32.81
N GLN A 93 -4.42 -18.64 -31.86
CA GLN A 93 -5.24 -19.85 -32.05
C GLN A 93 -6.68 -19.52 -32.46
N LEU A 94 -7.30 -18.57 -31.73
CA LEU A 94 -8.66 -18.11 -32.03
C LEU A 94 -8.73 -17.43 -33.40
N SER A 95 -7.76 -16.60 -33.75
CA SER A 95 -7.68 -15.92 -35.04
C SER A 95 -7.54 -16.91 -36.18
N CYS A 96 -6.69 -17.94 -36.04
CA CYS A 96 -6.57 -19.03 -37.02
C CYS A 96 -7.89 -19.78 -37.20
N LEU A 97 -8.61 -20.06 -36.13
CA LEU A 97 -9.92 -20.70 -36.17
C LEU A 97 -10.92 -19.81 -36.92
N ILE A 98 -10.96 -18.51 -36.66
CA ILE A 98 -11.84 -17.54 -37.35
C ILE A 98 -11.51 -17.48 -38.84
N LEU A 99 -10.21 -17.38 -39.23
CA LEU A 99 -9.78 -17.37 -40.64
C LEU A 99 -10.21 -18.64 -41.37
N ALA A 100 -10.17 -19.79 -40.70
CA ALA A 100 -10.59 -21.07 -41.26
C ALA A 100 -12.12 -21.23 -41.35
N THR A 101 -12.88 -20.43 -40.61
CA THR A 101 -14.34 -20.58 -40.48
C THR A 101 -15.13 -19.34 -40.91
N GLY A 102 -14.68 -18.63 -41.92
CA GLY A 102 -15.43 -17.54 -42.56
C GLY A 102 -14.87 -16.12 -42.28
N GLY A 103 -13.79 -15.98 -41.58
CA GLY A 103 -13.24 -14.66 -41.26
C GLY A 103 -14.25 -13.75 -40.55
N LEU A 104 -14.46 -12.54 -41.07
CA LEU A 104 -15.44 -11.62 -40.50
C LEU A 104 -16.92 -11.97 -40.81
N THR A 105 -17.18 -12.95 -41.68
CA THR A 105 -18.54 -13.48 -41.84
C THR A 105 -18.93 -14.42 -40.71
N ASN A 106 -17.96 -14.85 -39.90
CA ASN A 106 -18.18 -15.63 -38.69
C ASN A 106 -18.60 -14.70 -37.52
N PRO A 107 -19.79 -14.86 -36.95
CA PRO A 107 -20.26 -14.02 -35.85
C PRO A 107 -19.39 -14.11 -34.58
N PHE A 108 -18.63 -15.20 -34.43
CA PHE A 108 -17.72 -15.38 -33.30
C PHE A 108 -16.39 -14.59 -33.43
N ALA A 109 -16.19 -13.84 -34.54
CA ALA A 109 -15.03 -12.96 -34.68
C ALA A 109 -14.92 -11.92 -33.53
N ILE A 110 -16.02 -11.54 -32.92
CA ILE A 110 -16.08 -10.64 -31.76
C ILE A 110 -15.32 -11.20 -30.53
N LEU A 111 -15.13 -12.52 -30.45
CA LEU A 111 -14.41 -13.14 -29.32
C LEU A 111 -12.92 -12.78 -29.28
N VAL A 112 -12.37 -12.20 -30.34
CA VAL A 112 -11.01 -11.62 -30.36
C VAL A 112 -10.85 -10.52 -29.28
N LEU A 113 -11.93 -9.90 -28.85
CA LEU A 113 -11.91 -8.92 -27.76
C LEU A 113 -11.47 -9.53 -26.41
N ALA A 114 -11.76 -10.82 -26.17
CA ALA A 114 -11.53 -11.43 -24.86
C ALA A 114 -10.04 -11.48 -24.44
N PRO A 115 -9.08 -11.98 -25.25
CA PRO A 115 -7.67 -11.96 -24.88
C PRO A 115 -7.13 -10.54 -24.64
N VAL A 116 -7.60 -9.55 -25.42
CA VAL A 116 -7.20 -8.14 -25.26
C VAL A 116 -7.73 -7.55 -23.96
N THR A 117 -8.99 -7.79 -23.66
CA THR A 117 -9.63 -7.31 -22.42
C THR A 117 -8.96 -7.91 -21.18
N ILE A 118 -8.65 -9.20 -21.21
CA ILE A 118 -7.91 -9.88 -20.14
C ILE A 118 -6.51 -9.28 -20.02
N SER A 119 -5.81 -9.07 -21.13
CA SER A 119 -4.46 -8.47 -21.11
C SER A 119 -4.46 -7.08 -20.49
N ALA A 120 -5.46 -6.26 -20.79
CA ALA A 120 -5.58 -4.90 -20.28
C ALA A 120 -5.74 -4.84 -18.75
N SER A 121 -6.39 -5.85 -18.15
CA SER A 121 -6.58 -5.95 -16.70
C SER A 121 -5.35 -6.50 -15.96
N VAL A 122 -4.47 -7.22 -16.67
CA VAL A 122 -3.42 -8.05 -16.06
C VAL A 122 -2.01 -7.60 -16.43
N LEU A 123 -1.77 -7.24 -17.69
CA LEU A 123 -0.44 -6.94 -18.22
C LEU A 123 -0.10 -5.45 -18.13
N ARG A 124 1.19 -5.12 -18.32
CA ARG A 124 1.64 -3.75 -18.50
C ARG A 124 1.11 -3.14 -19.78
N LEU A 125 1.04 -1.81 -19.86
CA LEU A 125 0.52 -1.08 -21.01
C LEU A 125 1.19 -1.52 -22.33
N ARG A 126 2.52 -1.66 -22.34
CA ARG A 126 3.28 -2.05 -23.54
C ARG A 126 2.82 -3.41 -24.10
N SER A 127 2.73 -4.41 -23.23
CA SER A 127 2.28 -5.76 -23.59
C SER A 127 0.83 -5.77 -24.09
N THR A 128 -0.06 -5.02 -23.43
CA THR A 128 -1.45 -4.86 -23.85
C THR A 128 -1.57 -4.18 -25.22
N VAL A 129 -0.80 -3.12 -25.46
CA VAL A 129 -0.81 -2.40 -26.75
C VAL A 129 -0.32 -3.31 -27.89
N VAL A 130 0.73 -4.11 -27.66
CA VAL A 130 1.21 -5.08 -28.64
C VAL A 130 0.12 -6.12 -28.93
N LEU A 131 -0.53 -6.68 -27.92
CA LEU A 131 -1.60 -7.66 -28.10
C LEU A 131 -2.80 -7.08 -28.84
N ALA A 132 -3.21 -5.85 -28.51
CA ALA A 132 -4.28 -5.13 -29.20
C ALA A 132 -3.92 -4.86 -30.67
N ALA A 133 -2.67 -4.46 -30.96
CA ALA A 133 -2.20 -4.26 -32.33
C ALA A 133 -2.22 -5.58 -33.14
N VAL A 134 -1.79 -6.69 -32.54
CA VAL A 134 -1.85 -8.03 -33.15
C VAL A 134 -3.31 -8.43 -33.40
N ALA A 135 -4.24 -8.18 -32.46
CA ALA A 135 -5.66 -8.46 -32.65
C ALA A 135 -6.26 -7.66 -33.81
N ILE A 136 -5.98 -6.35 -33.89
CA ILE A 136 -6.42 -5.50 -35.00
C ILE A 136 -5.82 -5.99 -36.34
N LEU A 137 -4.56 -6.39 -36.34
CA LEU A 137 -3.91 -6.95 -37.54
C LEU A 137 -4.63 -8.21 -38.00
N PHE A 138 -4.91 -9.17 -37.11
CA PHE A 138 -5.64 -10.39 -37.46
C PHE A 138 -7.06 -10.12 -37.93
N VAL A 139 -7.80 -9.21 -37.28
CA VAL A 139 -9.15 -8.83 -37.72
C VAL A 139 -9.13 -8.14 -39.08
N THR A 140 -8.09 -7.34 -39.36
CA THR A 140 -7.92 -6.69 -40.65
C THR A 140 -7.52 -7.71 -41.71
N ALA A 141 -6.66 -8.68 -41.38
CA ALA A 141 -6.32 -9.79 -42.28
C ALA A 141 -7.55 -10.64 -42.62
N ALA A 142 -8.44 -10.89 -41.61
CA ALA A 142 -9.68 -11.65 -41.80
C ALA A 142 -10.71 -10.97 -42.73
N LEU A 143 -10.53 -9.68 -43.05
CA LEU A 143 -11.34 -9.01 -44.05
C LEU A 143 -10.98 -9.43 -45.49
N PHE A 144 -9.72 -9.79 -45.72
CA PHE A 144 -9.19 -10.07 -47.04
C PHE A 144 -8.89 -11.58 -47.27
N TRP A 145 -8.43 -12.26 -46.23
CA TRP A 145 -7.99 -13.66 -46.31
C TRP A 145 -8.77 -14.52 -45.34
N TYR A 146 -9.71 -15.33 -45.87
CA TYR A 146 -10.47 -16.29 -45.08
C TYR A 146 -11.01 -17.42 -45.97
N LEU A 147 -11.28 -18.58 -45.38
CA LEU A 147 -11.99 -19.67 -46.06
C LEU A 147 -13.49 -19.37 -46.00
N PRO A 148 -14.17 -19.25 -47.17
CA PRO A 148 -15.58 -18.93 -47.20
C PRO A 148 -16.44 -20.05 -46.60
N LEU A 149 -17.48 -19.65 -45.81
CA LEU A 149 -18.46 -20.58 -45.29
C LEU A 149 -19.34 -21.12 -46.43
N ARG A 150 -19.37 -22.44 -46.58
CA ARG A 150 -20.20 -23.15 -47.56
C ARG A 150 -21.25 -23.98 -46.85
N PHE A 151 -22.46 -23.97 -47.37
CA PHE A 151 -23.54 -24.82 -46.91
C PHE A 151 -23.55 -26.19 -47.59
N ALA A 152 -24.37 -27.11 -47.11
CA ALA A 152 -24.47 -28.45 -47.65
C ALA A 152 -24.96 -28.48 -49.13
N ASP A 153 -25.78 -27.50 -49.53
CA ASP A 153 -26.25 -27.28 -50.90
C ASP A 153 -25.24 -26.67 -51.87
N GLY A 154 -24.03 -26.35 -51.37
CA GLY A 154 -22.96 -25.72 -52.14
C GLY A 154 -23.01 -24.22 -52.20
N SER A 155 -24.00 -23.58 -51.64
CA SER A 155 -24.10 -22.12 -51.54
C SER A 155 -23.03 -21.57 -50.61
N VAL A 156 -22.59 -20.36 -50.88
CA VAL A 156 -21.58 -19.64 -50.06
C VAL A 156 -22.31 -18.51 -49.27
N LEU A 157 -22.00 -18.39 -48.02
CA LEU A 157 -22.50 -17.28 -47.24
C LEU A 157 -21.85 -15.96 -47.73
N VAL A 158 -22.70 -15.13 -48.38
CA VAL A 158 -22.29 -13.80 -48.84
C VAL A 158 -22.86 -12.74 -47.91
N VAL A 159 -21.96 -12.00 -47.28
CA VAL A 159 -22.34 -10.86 -46.45
C VAL A 159 -21.99 -9.57 -47.21
N PRO A 160 -22.90 -8.57 -47.29
CA PRO A 160 -22.64 -7.31 -47.96
C PRO A 160 -21.39 -6.62 -47.39
N ARG A 161 -20.60 -6.01 -48.28
CA ARG A 161 -19.33 -5.35 -47.88
C ARG A 161 -19.50 -4.29 -46.80
N LEU A 162 -20.64 -3.59 -46.81
CA LEU A 162 -20.94 -2.59 -45.79
C LEU A 162 -21.02 -3.23 -44.40
N PHE A 163 -21.64 -4.42 -44.27
CA PHE A 163 -21.72 -5.13 -42.99
C PHE A 163 -20.34 -5.62 -42.53
N LEU A 164 -19.52 -6.14 -43.43
CA LEU A 164 -18.16 -6.58 -43.11
C LEU A 164 -17.30 -5.42 -42.60
N PHE A 165 -17.38 -4.27 -43.28
CA PHE A 165 -16.72 -3.06 -42.80
C PHE A 165 -17.26 -2.60 -41.42
N GLY A 166 -18.57 -2.63 -41.25
CA GLY A 166 -19.19 -2.32 -39.94
C GLY A 166 -18.73 -3.26 -38.83
N PHE A 167 -18.67 -4.58 -39.07
CA PHE A 167 -18.13 -5.55 -38.11
C PHE A 167 -16.67 -5.31 -37.79
N TRP A 168 -15.83 -5.07 -38.81
CA TRP A 168 -14.45 -4.72 -38.62
C TRP A 168 -14.29 -3.48 -37.73
N LEU A 169 -15.01 -2.40 -38.08
CA LEU A 169 -14.95 -1.17 -37.32
C LEU A 169 -15.44 -1.35 -35.87
N ALA A 170 -16.53 -2.11 -35.68
CA ALA A 170 -17.07 -2.40 -34.35
C ALA A 170 -16.07 -3.18 -33.49
N ILE A 171 -15.37 -4.17 -34.07
CA ILE A 171 -14.33 -4.93 -33.35
C ILE A 171 -13.14 -4.03 -33.02
N VAL A 172 -12.68 -3.18 -33.94
CA VAL A 172 -11.58 -2.24 -33.68
C VAL A 172 -11.93 -1.27 -32.56
N ILE A 173 -13.12 -0.65 -32.62
CA ILE A 173 -13.64 0.21 -31.55
C ILE A 173 -13.72 -0.57 -30.23
N GLY A 174 -14.25 -1.81 -30.28
CA GLY A 174 -14.34 -2.68 -29.12
C GLY A 174 -12.97 -2.99 -28.49
N VAL A 175 -11.95 -3.32 -29.30
CA VAL A 175 -10.58 -3.54 -28.83
C VAL A 175 -10.04 -2.31 -28.08
N LEU A 176 -10.20 -1.12 -28.67
CA LEU A 176 -9.72 0.12 -28.09
C LEU A 176 -10.50 0.48 -26.83
N PHE A 177 -11.83 0.49 -26.91
CA PHE A 177 -12.70 0.89 -25.82
C PHE A 177 -12.61 -0.06 -24.62
N LEU A 178 -12.80 -1.37 -24.85
CA LEU A 178 -12.75 -2.37 -23.77
C LEU A 178 -11.33 -2.49 -23.19
N GLY A 179 -10.29 -2.36 -24.01
CA GLY A 179 -8.92 -2.36 -23.55
C GLY A 179 -8.63 -1.19 -22.62
N LEU A 180 -9.01 0.04 -23.02
CA LEU A 180 -8.84 1.23 -22.19
C LEU A 180 -9.70 1.16 -20.91
N TYR A 181 -10.97 0.77 -21.04
CA TYR A 181 -11.88 0.66 -19.91
C TYR A 181 -11.42 -0.38 -18.88
N SER A 182 -11.10 -1.61 -19.34
CA SER A 182 -10.64 -2.67 -18.45
C SER A 182 -9.36 -2.29 -17.72
N ARG A 183 -8.45 -1.62 -18.42
CA ARG A 183 -7.23 -1.11 -17.81
C ARG A 183 -7.53 -0.07 -16.73
N ARG A 184 -8.40 0.91 -17.02
CA ARG A 184 -8.78 1.95 -16.06
C ARG A 184 -9.40 1.35 -14.80
N VAL A 185 -10.37 0.45 -14.98
CA VAL A 185 -11.02 -0.26 -13.87
C VAL A 185 -9.99 -1.07 -13.06
N ALA A 186 -9.10 -1.81 -13.73
CA ALA A 186 -8.07 -2.58 -13.04
C ALA A 186 -7.09 -1.70 -12.23
N THR A 187 -6.72 -0.52 -12.78
CA THR A 187 -5.85 0.43 -12.08
C THR A 187 -6.57 1.04 -10.87
N GLU A 188 -7.83 1.43 -11.02
CA GLU A 188 -8.64 2.00 -9.95
C GLU A 188 -8.88 0.99 -8.80
N MET A 189 -9.17 -0.25 -9.13
CA MET A 189 -9.30 -1.34 -8.16
C MET A 189 -8.00 -1.59 -7.38
N ARG A 190 -6.83 -1.48 -8.05
CA ARG A 190 -5.53 -1.61 -7.37
C ARG A 190 -5.27 -0.45 -6.42
N SER A 191 -5.45 0.78 -6.86
CA SER A 191 -5.25 1.96 -6.01
C SER A 191 -6.17 1.95 -4.78
N MET A 192 -7.43 1.52 -4.96
CA MET A 192 -8.38 1.34 -3.85
C MET A 192 -7.94 0.25 -2.86
N SER A 193 -7.44 -0.88 -3.38
CA SER A 193 -6.91 -1.96 -2.54
C SER A 193 -5.67 -1.53 -1.76
N GLU A 194 -4.75 -0.78 -2.38
CA GLU A 194 -3.56 -0.23 -1.73
C GLU A 194 -3.93 0.80 -0.65
N ALA A 195 -4.89 1.68 -0.92
CA ALA A 195 -5.39 2.64 0.06
C ALA A 195 -6.05 1.93 1.26
N LEU A 196 -6.84 0.88 1.00
CA LEU A 196 -7.44 0.07 2.07
C LEU A 196 -6.40 -0.61 2.95
N LEU A 197 -5.38 -1.21 2.35
CA LEU A 197 -4.27 -1.82 3.09
C LEU A 197 -3.51 -0.80 3.93
N ALA A 198 -3.24 0.39 3.38
CA ALA A 198 -2.58 1.47 4.11
C ALA A 198 -3.40 1.94 5.33
N THR A 199 -4.73 2.09 5.16
CA THR A 199 -5.62 2.46 6.28
C THR A 199 -5.71 1.37 7.34
N GLN A 200 -5.78 0.10 6.94
CA GLN A 200 -5.77 -1.03 7.87
C GLN A 200 -4.46 -1.11 8.68
N MET A 201 -3.31 -0.89 8.03
CA MET A 201 -2.01 -0.85 8.71
C MET A 201 -1.92 0.33 9.69
N ALA A 202 -2.44 1.51 9.32
CA ALA A 202 -2.47 2.68 10.19
C ALA A 202 -3.35 2.42 11.44
N LEU A 203 -4.55 1.85 11.23
CA LEU A 203 -5.45 1.50 12.32
C LEU A 203 -4.86 0.43 13.26
N ALA A 204 -4.27 -0.62 12.70
CA ALA A 204 -3.61 -1.66 13.48
C ALA A 204 -2.44 -1.11 14.32
N ARG A 205 -1.69 -0.14 13.76
CA ARG A 205 -0.63 0.55 14.50
C ARG A 205 -1.20 1.39 15.64
N GLU A 206 -2.29 2.13 15.40
CA GLU A 206 -2.95 2.94 16.42
C GLU A 206 -3.50 2.08 17.57
N GLN A 207 -4.17 0.96 17.22
CA GLN A 207 -4.65 0.00 18.22
C GLN A 207 -3.51 -0.57 19.06
N LYS A 208 -2.40 -0.97 18.42
CA LYS A 208 -1.23 -1.50 19.14
C LYS A 208 -0.61 -0.48 20.11
N LEU A 209 -0.59 0.80 19.71
CA LEU A 209 -0.12 1.87 20.60
C LEU A 209 -1.08 2.09 21.79
N THR A 210 -2.39 2.04 21.55
CA THR A 210 -3.41 2.17 22.60
C THR A 210 -3.36 1.01 23.58
N ASP A 211 -3.22 -0.23 23.07
CA ASP A 211 -3.09 -1.43 23.91
C ASP A 211 -1.82 -1.35 24.79
N LEU A 212 -0.70 -0.92 24.19
CA LEU A 212 0.56 -0.75 24.93
C LEU A 212 0.42 0.31 26.02
N ALA A 213 -0.25 1.43 25.75
CA ALA A 213 -0.50 2.47 26.72
C ALA A 213 -1.35 1.96 27.90
N GLY A 214 -2.35 1.12 27.62
CA GLY A 214 -3.17 0.46 28.66
C GLY A 214 -2.34 -0.46 29.56
N VAL A 215 -1.47 -1.29 28.97
CA VAL A 215 -0.58 -2.21 29.70
C VAL A 215 0.41 -1.41 30.58
N VAL A 216 1.00 -0.34 30.03
CA VAL A 216 1.93 0.53 30.77
C VAL A 216 1.23 1.22 31.94
N ALA A 217 0.01 1.72 31.74
CA ALA A 217 -0.76 2.35 32.82
C ALA A 217 -1.11 1.38 33.95
N ALA A 218 -1.51 0.14 33.62
CA ALA A 218 -1.76 -0.91 34.59
C ALA A 218 -0.47 -1.31 35.34
N ALA A 219 0.63 -1.51 34.62
CA ALA A 219 1.93 -1.81 35.24
C ALA A 219 2.43 -0.70 36.16
N ALA A 220 2.26 0.57 35.78
CA ALA A 220 2.62 1.72 36.62
C ALA A 220 1.82 1.75 37.91
N HIS A 221 0.53 1.37 37.88
CA HIS A 221 -0.32 1.28 39.08
C HIS A 221 0.13 0.15 40.00
N GLU A 222 0.33 -1.05 39.44
CA GLU A 222 0.77 -2.25 40.18
C GLU A 222 2.17 -2.11 40.78
N LEU A 223 3.11 -1.45 40.09
CA LEU A 223 4.47 -1.20 40.56
C LEU A 223 4.55 0.01 41.51
N GLY A 224 3.61 0.91 41.47
CA GLY A 224 3.56 2.07 42.35
C GLY A 224 3.43 1.72 43.84
N THR A 225 2.67 0.68 44.15
CA THR A 225 2.46 0.18 45.51
C THR A 225 3.73 -0.38 46.15
N PRO A 226 4.46 -1.35 45.53
CA PRO A 226 5.71 -1.86 46.10
C PRO A 226 6.81 -0.77 46.22
N LEU A 227 6.89 0.13 45.23
CA LEU A 227 7.83 1.27 45.31
C LEU A 227 7.53 2.21 46.46
N ALA A 228 6.27 2.48 46.77
CA ALA A 228 5.87 3.26 47.94
C ALA A 228 6.27 2.58 49.25
N THR A 229 6.14 1.26 49.31
CA THR A 229 6.58 0.46 50.48
C THR A 229 8.10 0.50 50.66
N ILE A 230 8.86 0.32 49.56
CA ILE A 230 10.34 0.42 49.57
C ILE A 230 10.77 1.80 50.08
N LYS A 231 10.14 2.85 49.56
CA LYS A 231 10.40 4.23 50.00
C LYS A 231 10.14 4.46 51.48
N LEU A 232 9.02 3.93 52.00
CA LEU A 232 8.65 4.05 53.43
C LEU A 232 9.68 3.35 54.31
N VAL A 233 9.98 2.09 54.00
CA VAL A 233 10.95 1.29 54.78
C VAL A 233 12.36 1.90 54.68
N SER A 234 12.75 2.39 53.50
CA SER A 234 14.05 3.08 53.38
C SER A 234 14.11 4.38 54.19
N ALA A 235 12.99 5.10 54.35
CA ALA A 235 12.95 6.29 55.18
C ALA A 235 13.09 5.95 56.67
N GLU A 236 12.43 4.89 57.14
CA GLU A 236 12.57 4.40 58.52
C GLU A 236 14.01 3.96 58.81
N LEU A 237 14.62 3.19 57.85
CA LEU A 237 16.02 2.79 58.00
C LEU A 237 17.00 3.98 58.06
N ILE A 238 16.77 5.04 57.32
CA ILE A 238 17.59 6.26 57.37
C ILE A 238 17.57 6.90 58.76
N ASP A 239 16.41 6.88 59.43
CA ASP A 239 16.24 7.43 60.75
C ASP A 239 16.83 6.54 61.86
N GLU A 240 16.72 5.21 61.73
CA GLU A 240 17.26 4.21 62.65
C GLU A 240 18.79 4.08 62.60
N LEU A 241 19.39 4.28 61.39
CA LEU A 241 20.83 4.10 61.13
C LEU A 241 21.66 5.36 61.40
N ASP A 242 21.21 6.30 62.18
CA ASP A 242 21.89 7.58 62.47
C ASP A 242 23.35 7.41 62.99
N LYS A 243 23.62 6.28 63.66
CA LYS A 243 24.94 5.96 64.20
C LYS A 243 25.82 5.12 63.25
N MET A 244 25.33 4.78 62.05
CA MET A 244 26.02 3.93 61.06
C MET A 244 26.03 4.63 59.70
N PRO A 245 26.96 5.57 59.44
CA PRO A 245 26.89 6.43 58.26
C PRO A 245 26.96 5.72 56.92
N ASP A 246 27.66 4.59 56.82
CA ASP A 246 27.79 3.81 55.59
C ASP A 246 26.45 3.14 55.23
N LEU A 247 25.78 2.51 56.23
CA LEU A 247 24.49 1.86 56.02
C LEU A 247 23.36 2.89 55.81
N GLN A 248 23.47 4.06 56.44
CA GLN A 248 22.53 5.17 56.21
C GLN A 248 22.67 5.69 54.74
N ALA A 249 23.89 5.76 54.20
CA ALA A 249 24.12 6.14 52.80
C ALA A 249 23.47 5.12 51.82
N ASP A 250 23.58 3.82 52.12
CA ASP A 250 22.95 2.76 51.31
C ASP A 250 21.40 2.89 51.36
N ALA A 251 20.82 3.14 52.51
CA ALA A 251 19.38 3.33 52.66
C ALA A 251 18.88 4.58 51.88
N ARG A 252 19.67 5.66 51.86
CA ARG A 252 19.39 6.86 51.02
C ARG A 252 19.42 6.52 49.53
N LEU A 253 20.41 5.75 49.10
CA LEU A 253 20.51 5.33 47.70
C LEU A 253 19.32 4.47 47.26
N ILE A 254 18.88 3.53 48.09
CA ILE A 254 17.69 2.71 47.82
C ILE A 254 16.45 3.61 47.67
N ARG A 255 16.26 4.58 48.56
CA ARG A 255 15.14 5.51 48.46
C ARG A 255 15.17 6.33 47.16
N GLU A 256 16.35 6.85 46.79
CA GLU A 256 16.53 7.61 45.55
C GLU A 256 16.23 6.79 44.30
N GLN A 257 16.67 5.53 44.27
CA GLN A 257 16.38 4.64 43.13
C GLN A 257 14.88 4.28 43.05
N ALA A 258 14.21 4.10 44.20
CA ALA A 258 12.77 3.85 44.22
C ALA A 258 11.99 5.07 43.70
N ASP A 259 12.37 6.29 44.09
CA ASP A 259 11.77 7.53 43.57
C ASP A 259 11.99 7.66 42.06
N ARG A 260 13.21 7.36 41.58
CA ARG A 260 13.53 7.39 40.14
C ARG A 260 12.69 6.38 39.33
N CYS A 261 12.53 5.15 39.83
CA CYS A 261 11.68 4.14 39.20
C CYS A 261 10.22 4.61 39.12
N ARG A 262 9.70 5.18 40.21
CA ARG A 262 8.34 5.74 40.25
C ARG A 262 8.15 6.85 39.22
N ASP A 263 9.11 7.76 39.09
CA ASP A 263 9.03 8.88 38.14
C ASP A 263 9.06 8.38 36.69
N ILE A 264 9.91 7.39 36.36
CA ILE A 264 9.93 6.74 35.05
C ILE A 264 8.57 6.10 34.71
N LEU A 265 8.00 5.34 35.64
CA LEU A 265 6.69 4.71 35.46
C LEU A 265 5.57 5.73 35.29
N ARG A 266 5.61 6.84 36.03
CA ARG A 266 4.65 7.93 35.90
C ARG A 266 4.74 8.63 34.56
N ASP A 267 5.96 8.86 34.06
CA ASP A 267 6.18 9.48 32.75
C ASP A 267 5.73 8.56 31.61
N MET A 268 5.99 7.25 31.72
CA MET A 268 5.48 6.25 30.77
C MET A 268 3.94 6.18 30.77
N GLY A 269 3.30 6.25 31.95
CA GLY A 269 1.83 6.25 32.06
C GLY A 269 1.17 7.53 31.53
N ARG A 270 1.87 8.66 31.60
CA ARG A 270 1.39 9.94 31.04
C ARG A 270 1.51 9.99 29.52
N ALA A 271 2.55 9.42 28.94
CA ALA A 271 2.75 9.37 27.49
C ALA A 271 1.59 8.68 26.74
N GLY A 272 0.81 7.81 27.43
CA GLY A 272 -0.38 7.16 26.87
C GLY A 272 -1.71 7.90 27.09
N LYS A 273 -1.74 8.92 27.94
CA LYS A 273 -2.96 9.66 28.31
C LYS A 273 -2.97 11.12 27.84
N ASP A 274 -1.94 11.55 27.09
CA ASP A 274 -1.92 12.93 26.59
C ASP A 274 -3.13 13.18 25.70
N ASP A 275 -4.00 14.04 26.22
CA ASP A 275 -5.26 14.48 25.65
C ASP A 275 -5.12 14.80 24.16
N LEU A 276 -5.77 13.99 23.31
CA LEU A 276 -5.93 14.21 21.88
C LEU A 276 -6.60 15.57 21.55
N HIS A 277 -7.04 16.33 22.56
CA HIS A 277 -7.82 17.56 22.41
C HIS A 277 -6.97 18.84 22.27
N LEU A 278 -5.68 18.82 22.61
CA LEU A 278 -4.77 19.95 22.43
C LEU A 278 -3.53 19.56 21.63
N ARG A 279 -3.74 19.21 20.37
CA ARG A 279 -2.61 18.85 19.46
C ARG A 279 -1.73 20.05 19.11
N GLN A 280 -2.19 21.27 19.35
CA GLN A 280 -1.47 22.50 19.01
C GLN A 280 -1.58 23.49 20.17
N ALA A 281 -0.50 24.18 20.47
CA ALA A 281 -0.46 25.23 21.48
C ALA A 281 0.48 26.37 21.03
N PRO A 282 0.28 27.62 21.54
CA PRO A 282 1.22 28.70 21.30
C PRO A 282 2.62 28.33 21.81
N LEU A 283 3.67 28.72 21.10
CA LEU A 283 5.06 28.42 21.43
C LEU A 283 5.38 28.69 22.92
N GLY A 284 4.93 29.83 23.44
CA GLY A 284 5.16 30.20 24.84
C GLY A 284 4.47 29.29 25.85
N ALA A 285 3.32 28.73 25.54
CA ALA A 285 2.65 27.75 26.40
C ALA A 285 3.47 26.43 26.45
N VAL A 286 3.99 25.96 25.32
CA VAL A 286 4.83 24.76 25.26
C VAL A 286 6.15 24.95 26.02
N LEU A 287 6.78 26.12 25.91
CA LEU A 287 8.00 26.45 26.66
C LEU A 287 7.77 26.48 28.17
N ARG A 288 6.65 27.08 28.63
CA ARG A 288 6.29 27.08 30.06
C ARG A 288 5.98 25.68 30.56
N GLU A 289 5.25 24.88 29.83
CA GLU A 289 4.96 23.48 30.16
C GLU A 289 6.25 22.62 30.27
N ALA A 290 7.19 22.82 29.41
CA ALA A 290 8.48 22.13 29.48
C ALA A 290 9.31 22.55 30.68
N ALA A 291 9.22 23.83 31.11
CA ALA A 291 9.97 24.37 32.25
C ALA A 291 9.30 24.12 33.60
N GLU A 292 7.99 23.85 33.64
CA GLU A 292 7.18 23.73 34.86
C GLU A 292 7.81 22.86 35.97
N PRO A 293 8.36 21.63 35.66
CA PRO A 293 8.98 20.78 36.69
C PRO A 293 10.23 21.39 37.36
N HIS A 294 10.82 22.41 36.73
CA HIS A 294 12.09 23.00 37.13
C HIS A 294 11.96 24.40 37.78
N LEU A 295 10.76 25.01 37.74
CA LEU A 295 10.49 26.34 38.30
C LEU A 295 10.70 26.41 39.79
N ALA A 296 10.45 25.32 40.55
CA ALA A 296 10.55 25.24 42.00
C ALA A 296 11.96 24.92 42.54
N ARG A 297 13.00 24.80 41.64
CA ARG A 297 14.37 24.38 42.04
C ARG A 297 15.27 25.51 42.56
N GLY A 298 14.69 26.66 42.95
CA GLY A 298 15.45 27.78 43.56
C GLY A 298 16.24 28.64 42.60
N LYS A 299 15.99 28.50 41.27
CA LYS A 299 16.55 29.36 40.21
C LYS A 299 15.42 30.17 39.57
N ASP A 300 15.75 31.38 39.11
CA ASP A 300 14.79 32.25 38.42
C ASP A 300 14.74 31.90 36.95
N VAL A 301 13.61 31.37 36.45
CA VAL A 301 13.44 31.02 35.02
C VAL A 301 12.58 32.09 34.36
N ARG A 302 13.21 32.86 33.44
CA ARG A 302 12.57 33.98 32.75
C ARG A 302 12.22 33.57 31.30
N PHE A 303 11.01 33.94 30.87
CA PHE A 303 10.51 33.68 29.53
C PHE A 303 10.48 34.99 28.73
N GLU A 304 11.25 35.06 27.66
CA GLU A 304 11.31 36.17 26.72
C GLU A 304 10.75 35.72 25.38
N ILE A 305 9.45 35.93 25.17
CA ILE A 305 8.75 35.59 23.96
C ILE A 305 8.43 36.91 23.26
N ALA A 306 9.36 37.29 22.38
CA ALA A 306 9.23 38.54 21.61
C ALA A 306 8.35 38.30 20.37
N ALA A 307 7.59 39.33 19.97
CA ALA A 307 6.95 39.36 18.65
C ALA A 307 8.01 39.23 17.56
N GLY A 308 7.70 38.51 16.49
CA GLY A 308 8.61 38.35 15.36
C GLY A 308 8.99 39.71 14.75
N PRO A 309 10.12 39.80 14.02
CA PRO A 309 10.62 41.05 13.45
C PRO A 309 9.60 41.74 12.51
N ASP A 310 8.63 40.96 11.99
CA ASP A 310 7.55 41.43 11.10
C ASP A 310 6.23 41.72 11.83
N GLY A 311 6.20 41.76 13.16
CA GLY A 311 4.98 41.94 13.97
C GLY A 311 4.01 40.75 13.86
N SER A 312 4.48 39.59 13.40
CA SER A 312 3.66 38.39 13.26
C SER A 312 3.24 37.82 14.61
N ASP A 313 2.00 37.32 14.68
CA ASP A 313 1.46 36.65 15.87
C ASP A 313 2.29 35.44 16.27
N GLN A 314 2.23 35.10 17.56
CA GLN A 314 2.93 33.94 18.10
C GLN A 314 2.53 32.65 17.38
N PRO A 315 3.49 31.84 16.87
CA PRO A 315 3.17 30.61 16.15
C PRO A 315 2.56 29.56 17.09
N THR A 316 1.56 28.89 16.57
CA THR A 316 0.97 27.70 17.18
C THR A 316 1.73 26.49 16.66
N ILE A 317 2.30 25.70 17.56
CA ILE A 317 3.10 24.50 17.24
C ILE A 317 2.42 23.22 17.71
N TYR A 318 2.78 22.11 17.09
CA TYR A 318 2.30 20.80 17.56
C TYR A 318 2.88 20.48 18.93
N ARG A 319 2.01 20.21 19.90
CA ARG A 319 2.36 19.76 21.25
C ARG A 319 2.73 18.26 21.21
N ARG A 320 3.91 17.96 20.64
CA ARG A 320 4.43 16.59 20.57
C ARG A 320 5.24 16.27 21.83
N PRO A 321 5.07 15.07 22.40
CA PRO A 321 5.85 14.63 23.56
C PRO A 321 7.36 14.77 23.37
N GLU A 322 7.85 14.51 22.14
CA GLU A 322 9.27 14.59 21.81
C GLU A 322 9.79 16.03 21.90
N ILE A 323 8.97 17.01 21.50
CA ILE A 323 9.33 18.44 21.58
C ILE A 323 9.36 18.89 23.05
N ILE A 324 8.33 18.54 23.83
CA ILE A 324 8.25 18.88 25.25
C ILE A 324 9.40 18.24 26.03
N HIS A 325 9.70 16.97 25.76
CA HIS A 325 10.80 16.24 26.41
C HIS A 325 12.16 16.83 26.05
N GLY A 326 12.39 17.15 24.77
CA GLY A 326 13.62 17.81 24.33
C GLY A 326 13.83 19.17 24.98
N LEU A 327 12.79 20.00 25.02
CA LEU A 327 12.85 21.31 25.69
C LEU A 327 13.02 21.18 27.20
N ARG A 328 12.36 20.22 27.84
CA ARG A 328 12.53 19.92 29.28
C ARG A 328 13.96 19.57 29.64
N ASN A 329 14.60 18.71 28.85
CA ASN A 329 16.01 18.33 29.07
C ASN A 329 16.96 19.54 28.93
N LEU A 330 16.68 20.42 27.95
CA LEU A 330 17.48 21.64 27.79
C LEU A 330 17.32 22.61 28.96
N VAL A 331 16.06 22.81 29.44
CA VAL A 331 15.77 23.63 30.62
C VAL A 331 16.39 23.03 31.88
N GLN A 332 16.29 21.72 32.05
CA GLN A 332 16.90 21.02 33.18
C GLN A 332 18.41 21.26 33.24
N ASN A 333 19.11 21.04 32.11
CA ASN A 333 20.55 21.28 32.04
C ASN A 333 20.89 22.71 32.36
N ALA A 334 20.16 23.69 31.82
CA ALA A 334 20.40 25.10 32.12
C ALA A 334 20.15 25.42 33.60
N VAL A 335 19.11 24.85 34.23
CA VAL A 335 18.84 25.04 35.66
C VAL A 335 19.89 24.39 36.57
N ASP A 336 20.39 23.21 36.16
CA ASP A 336 21.40 22.45 36.92
C ASP A 336 22.76 23.18 36.90
N PHE A 337 23.11 23.89 35.83
CA PHE A 337 24.37 24.62 35.68
C PHE A 337 24.28 26.11 35.97
N ALA A 338 23.08 26.72 36.03
CA ALA A 338 22.90 28.12 36.31
C ALA A 338 23.38 28.50 37.73
N ARG A 339 23.96 29.67 37.88
CA ARG A 339 24.21 30.26 39.22
C ARG A 339 22.90 30.75 39.88
N SER A 340 22.08 31.51 39.16
CA SER A 340 20.84 32.06 39.66
C SER A 340 19.70 32.16 38.67
N THR A 341 19.97 32.39 37.40
CA THR A 341 18.95 32.76 36.42
C THR A 341 19.13 31.98 35.10
N VAL A 342 18.00 31.53 34.55
CA VAL A 342 17.88 30.89 33.24
C VAL A 342 16.92 31.72 32.38
N TRP A 343 17.30 32.00 31.12
CA TRP A 343 16.45 32.67 30.13
C TRP A 343 16.00 31.68 29.09
N SER A 344 14.72 31.62 28.83
CA SER A 344 14.11 30.85 27.72
C SER A 344 13.48 31.81 26.75
N SER A 345 14.10 32.02 25.59
CA SER A 345 13.63 32.94 24.56
C SER A 345 13.12 32.18 23.34
N GLY A 346 12.06 32.73 22.71
CA GLY A 346 11.49 32.22 21.48
C GLY A 346 11.44 33.31 20.42
N GLU A 347 12.08 33.07 19.29
CA GLU A 347 12.06 33.92 18.09
C GLU A 347 11.47 33.16 16.92
N TRP A 348 10.71 33.79 16.02
CA TRP A 348 10.12 33.12 14.85
C TRP A 348 10.12 34.00 13.61
N THR A 349 10.18 33.34 12.48
CA THR A 349 9.94 33.90 11.15
C THR A 349 8.94 33.03 10.43
N ALA A 350 8.48 33.41 9.23
CA ALA A 350 7.59 32.60 8.41
C ALA A 350 8.11 31.20 8.08
N GLN A 351 9.43 30.97 8.19
CA GLN A 351 10.07 29.69 7.78
C GLN A 351 10.68 28.89 8.93
N ARG A 352 10.95 29.49 10.09
CA ARG A 352 11.64 28.83 11.21
C ARG A 352 11.25 29.41 12.55
N ILE A 353 11.30 28.55 13.57
CA ILE A 353 11.19 28.90 14.99
C ILE A 353 12.51 28.58 15.63
N ILE A 354 13.06 29.51 16.39
CA ILE A 354 14.31 29.39 17.15
C ILE A 354 13.97 29.50 18.62
N VAL A 355 14.27 28.46 19.37
CA VAL A 355 14.20 28.49 20.83
C VAL A 355 15.64 28.53 21.36
N ARG A 356 15.92 29.50 22.24
CA ARG A 356 17.23 29.64 22.88
C ARG A 356 17.06 29.58 24.39
N ILE A 357 17.81 28.68 25.01
CA ILE A 357 17.86 28.53 26.46
C ILE A 357 19.28 28.84 26.89
N THR A 358 19.44 29.84 27.77
CA THR A 358 20.73 30.31 28.27
C THR A 358 20.71 30.40 29.77
N ASP A 359 21.84 30.21 30.41
CA ASP A 359 22.05 30.34 31.85
C ASP A 359 23.20 31.30 32.13
N ASN A 360 23.39 31.62 33.40
CA ASN A 360 24.47 32.49 33.91
C ASN A 360 25.54 31.72 34.70
N GLY A 361 25.72 30.45 34.36
CA GLY A 361 26.70 29.56 35.00
C GLY A 361 28.16 29.80 34.66
#